data_4771715fed59269167a7afd1ea3d4d32
#
_entry.id   4771715fed59269167a7afd1ea3d4d32
#
_cell.length_a   1.000
_cell.length_b   1.000
_cell.length_c   1.000
_cell.angle_alpha   90.00
_cell.angle_beta   90.00
_cell.angle_gamma   90.00
#
_symmetry.space_group_name_H-M   'P 1'
#
loop_
_entity.id
_entity.type
_entity.pdbx_description
1 polymer ?
#
loop_
_entity_poly.entity_id
_entity_poly.type
_entity_poly.pdbx_seq_one_letter_code
_entity_poly.pdbx_strand_id
1 'polypeptide(L)'
;MKFIKKIFIAIALVLLFISIYSFVQAEVVSFDSVNAALKYVKKNKPNNLVLENVSFKPTQLLKIRKALPEGSEFHFTSTWGELTFSDDAESLDLTAREAGTTIKELEAIVKLCPNLKYVDNSHKYFPSNNEMFSIMKKYPDIHFDWQVKLGSAYHVSTKATTFSTMNHVDTTSKLRSKDLELLKYCPNLKALDLGHNNVASLDFLQYTPNLELLIIADNKVTDISAISQLKHLQYLEIFKNHITDLSPLAECTELLDLNITWVDATALSPLDNLPNLQRLWGNMLRKMPEEEIKRYVDSHPNVSVDFQLSHAATVDGWREHERYEHYIWCFKRHTWIPFDEPLPTR
;
A
#
# COMPACT_ATOMS: atom_id res chain seq x y z
N MET A 1 -16.26 38.18 65.96
CA MET A 1 -15.01 37.80 65.27
C MET A 1 -15.09 36.52 64.44
N LYS A 2 -15.73 35.46 64.90
CA LYS A 2 -15.85 34.19 64.10
C LYS A 2 -16.76 34.30 62.88
N PHE A 3 -17.75 35.19 62.86
CA PHE A 3 -18.68 35.40 61.75
C PHE A 3 -18.04 36.16 60.59
N ILE A 4 -17.27 37.16 60.89
CA ILE A 4 -16.55 37.98 59.90
C ILE A 4 -15.48 37.16 59.18
N LYS A 5 -14.76 36.25 59.86
CA LYS A 5 -13.81 35.31 59.23
C LYS A 5 -14.48 34.36 58.24
N LYS A 6 -15.70 33.88 58.54
CA LYS A 6 -16.45 32.97 57.63
C LYS A 6 -16.90 33.72 56.36
N ILE A 7 -17.28 34.98 56.47
CA ILE A 7 -17.66 35.81 55.29
C ILE A 7 -16.43 36.11 54.43
N PHE A 8 -15.26 36.42 55.00
CA PHE A 8 -14.03 36.60 54.25
C PHE A 8 -13.53 35.33 53.54
N ILE A 9 -13.68 34.16 54.15
CA ILE A 9 -13.34 32.87 53.54
C ILE A 9 -14.32 32.54 52.41
N ALA A 10 -15.63 32.82 52.55
CA ALA A 10 -16.62 32.63 51.49
C ALA A 10 -16.40 33.57 50.31
N ILE A 11 -16.08 34.84 50.57
CA ILE A 11 -15.74 35.83 49.50
C ILE A 11 -14.41 35.44 48.82
N ALA A 12 -13.39 34.98 49.53
CA ALA A 12 -12.14 34.52 48.99
C ALA A 12 -12.32 33.23 48.12
N LEU A 13 -13.20 32.31 48.56
CA LEU A 13 -13.58 31.10 47.76
C LEU A 13 -14.41 31.48 46.54
N VAL A 14 -15.33 32.46 46.62
CA VAL A 14 -16.08 32.95 45.47
C VAL A 14 -15.18 33.73 44.50
N LEU A 15 -14.24 34.51 45.00
CA LEU A 15 -13.23 35.20 44.13
C LEU A 15 -12.22 34.19 43.55
N LEU A 16 -11.85 33.15 44.29
CA LEU A 16 -11.06 32.03 43.75
C LEU A 16 -11.86 31.19 42.72
N PHE A 17 -13.14 30.96 42.95
CA PHE A 17 -14.05 30.34 42.00
C PHE A 17 -14.29 31.25 40.77
N ILE A 18 -14.41 32.57 40.94
CA ILE A 18 -14.52 33.53 39.84
C ILE A 18 -13.17 33.64 39.10
N SER A 19 -12.02 33.55 39.77
CA SER A 19 -10.72 33.51 39.12
C SER A 19 -10.42 32.15 38.45
N ILE A 20 -11.00 31.07 38.94
CA ILE A 20 -10.97 29.76 38.29
C ILE A 20 -12.03 29.64 37.19
N TYR A 21 -13.16 30.38 37.28
CA TYR A 21 -14.21 30.49 36.24
C TYR A 21 -13.96 31.64 35.23
N SER A 22 -12.93 32.46 35.41
CA SER A 22 -12.31 33.14 34.29
C SER A 22 -11.38 32.19 33.52
N PHE A 23 -11.80 30.95 33.40
CA PHE A 23 -11.36 30.07 32.33
C PHE A 23 -11.68 30.86 31.04
N VAL A 24 -10.63 31.33 30.44
CA VAL A 24 -10.59 32.06 29.20
C VAL A 24 -11.66 31.45 28.27
N GLN A 25 -12.80 32.14 28.11
CA GLN A 25 -13.74 31.71 27.08
C GLN A 25 -12.94 31.68 25.78
N ALA A 26 -12.92 30.52 25.15
CA ALA A 26 -12.27 30.39 23.88
C ALA A 26 -12.80 31.44 22.92
N GLU A 27 -11.93 32.25 22.36
CA GLU A 27 -12.33 33.27 21.41
C GLU A 27 -12.59 32.58 20.05
N VAL A 28 -13.88 32.33 19.79
CA VAL A 28 -14.35 31.73 18.55
C VAL A 28 -14.41 32.84 17.49
N VAL A 29 -13.56 32.71 16.47
CA VAL A 29 -13.47 33.70 15.40
C VAL A 29 -13.37 33.03 14.02
N SER A 30 -13.89 33.69 13.01
CA SER A 30 -13.75 33.32 11.62
C SER A 30 -13.02 34.41 10.86
N PHE A 31 -12.20 34.05 9.88
CA PHE A 31 -11.45 34.99 9.06
C PHE A 31 -11.50 34.58 7.59
N ASP A 32 -11.70 35.58 6.72
CA ASP A 32 -11.69 35.39 5.26
C ASP A 32 -10.27 35.20 4.70
N SER A 33 -9.24 35.53 5.47
CA SER A 33 -7.84 35.38 5.03
C SER A 33 -6.88 35.11 6.18
N VAL A 34 -5.81 34.41 5.86
CA VAL A 34 -4.70 34.14 6.79
C VAL A 34 -4.06 35.40 7.29
N ASN A 35 -3.95 36.45 6.45
CA ASN A 35 -3.38 37.74 6.85
C ASN A 35 -4.23 38.45 7.90
N ALA A 36 -5.55 38.35 7.78
CA ALA A 36 -6.47 38.87 8.79
C ALA A 36 -6.30 38.16 10.13
N ALA A 37 -6.25 36.81 10.11
CA ALA A 37 -6.00 36.00 11.29
C ALA A 37 -4.65 36.33 11.95
N LEU A 38 -3.57 36.44 11.17
CA LEU A 38 -2.24 36.78 11.68
C LEU A 38 -2.19 38.19 12.28
N LYS A 39 -2.88 39.15 11.65
CA LYS A 39 -2.99 40.52 12.19
C LYS A 39 -3.73 40.54 13.53
N TYR A 40 -4.81 39.76 13.61
CA TYR A 40 -5.58 39.59 14.84
C TYR A 40 -4.72 38.99 15.96
N VAL A 41 -4.05 37.87 15.73
CA VAL A 41 -3.18 37.20 16.69
C VAL A 41 -2.06 38.11 17.20
N LYS A 42 -1.39 38.86 16.30
CA LYS A 42 -0.34 39.80 16.67
C LYS A 42 -0.84 40.95 17.56
N LYS A 43 -2.08 41.46 17.29
CA LYS A 43 -2.67 42.57 18.03
C LYS A 43 -3.18 42.08 19.39
N ASN A 44 -3.92 40.99 19.43
CA ASN A 44 -4.71 40.62 20.61
C ASN A 44 -3.98 39.55 21.50
N LYS A 45 -3.01 38.82 20.95
CA LYS A 45 -2.23 37.78 21.64
C LYS A 45 -3.10 36.81 22.46
N PRO A 46 -4.12 36.17 21.85
CA PRO A 46 -5.05 35.29 22.57
C PRO A 46 -4.33 34.08 23.15
N ASN A 47 -4.70 33.68 24.37
CA ASN A 47 -4.21 32.46 25.02
C ASN A 47 -5.02 31.24 24.62
N ASN A 48 -6.22 31.40 24.08
CA ASN A 48 -7.05 30.36 23.53
C ASN A 48 -7.74 30.88 22.27
N LEU A 49 -7.43 30.26 21.12
CA LEU A 49 -7.98 30.67 19.83
C LEU A 49 -8.69 29.48 19.18
N VAL A 50 -9.96 29.66 18.85
CA VAL A 50 -10.76 28.72 18.08
C VAL A 50 -11.11 29.32 16.72
N LEU A 51 -10.68 28.66 15.64
CA LEU A 51 -11.05 29.03 14.27
C LEU A 51 -12.13 28.08 13.76
N GLU A 52 -13.31 28.55 13.52
CA GLU A 52 -14.40 27.76 12.97
C GLU A 52 -14.69 28.10 11.51
N ASN A 53 -14.94 27.06 10.73
CA ASN A 53 -15.39 27.17 9.33
C ASN A 53 -14.45 28.01 8.44
N VAL A 54 -13.15 27.97 8.71
CA VAL A 54 -12.17 28.67 7.87
C VAL A 54 -11.76 27.81 6.66
N SER A 55 -11.24 28.44 5.61
CA SER A 55 -10.76 27.74 4.40
C SER A 55 -9.24 27.93 4.26
N PHE A 56 -8.48 27.37 5.23
CA PHE A 56 -7.03 27.51 5.27
C PHE A 56 -6.32 26.20 5.03
N LYS A 57 -5.20 26.26 4.30
CA LYS A 57 -4.29 25.11 4.12
C LYS A 57 -3.59 24.76 5.44
N PRO A 58 -3.17 23.49 5.65
CA PRO A 58 -2.44 23.10 6.86
C PRO A 58 -1.23 23.99 7.15
N THR A 59 -0.46 24.36 6.13
CA THR A 59 0.72 25.25 6.28
C THR A 59 0.34 26.66 6.71
N GLN A 60 -0.84 27.13 6.40
CA GLN A 60 -1.36 28.43 6.82
C GLN A 60 -1.83 28.40 8.29
N LEU A 61 -2.57 27.34 8.67
CA LEU A 61 -2.96 27.10 10.06
C LEU A 61 -1.73 26.98 10.96
N LEU A 62 -0.70 26.27 10.52
CA LEU A 62 0.55 26.15 11.26
C LEU A 62 1.28 27.51 11.43
N LYS A 63 1.18 28.42 10.46
CA LYS A 63 1.69 29.81 10.62
C LYS A 63 0.92 30.57 11.69
N ILE A 64 -0.40 30.43 11.75
CA ILE A 64 -1.23 31.07 12.77
C ILE A 64 -0.87 30.51 14.15
N ARG A 65 -0.81 29.18 14.32
CA ARG A 65 -0.40 28.53 15.57
C ARG A 65 0.97 29.03 16.06
N LYS A 66 1.95 29.16 15.17
CA LYS A 66 3.28 29.65 15.51
C LYS A 66 3.33 31.14 15.87
N ALA A 67 2.32 31.91 15.50
CA ALA A 67 2.22 33.33 15.84
C ALA A 67 1.56 33.56 17.20
N LEU A 68 0.90 32.58 17.77
CA LEU A 68 0.30 32.60 19.11
C LEU A 68 1.39 32.67 20.18
N PRO A 69 1.10 33.25 21.37
CA PRO A 69 1.99 33.15 22.53
C PRO A 69 2.32 31.72 22.89
N GLU A 70 3.46 31.51 23.53
CA GLU A 70 3.84 30.19 24.05
C GLU A 70 2.81 29.71 25.09
N GLY A 71 2.44 28.41 25.00
CA GLY A 71 1.41 27.81 25.88
C GLY A 71 -0.04 28.09 25.49
N SER A 72 -0.28 28.86 24.40
CA SER A 72 -1.64 29.09 23.92
C SER A 72 -2.29 27.82 23.38
N GLU A 73 -3.59 27.65 23.68
CA GLU A 73 -4.45 26.63 23.05
C GLU A 73 -4.88 27.10 21.66
N PHE A 74 -4.95 26.15 20.72
CA PHE A 74 -5.33 26.42 19.34
C PHE A 74 -6.20 25.31 18.79
N HIS A 75 -7.46 25.62 18.58
CA HIS A 75 -8.43 24.70 17.99
C HIS A 75 -8.92 25.23 16.66
N PHE A 76 -9.23 24.33 15.75
CA PHE A 76 -9.73 24.73 14.45
C PHE A 76 -10.60 23.66 13.79
N THR A 77 -11.52 24.12 12.93
CA THR A 77 -12.14 23.34 11.86
C THR A 77 -11.88 24.08 10.55
N SER A 78 -11.26 23.40 9.59
CA SER A 78 -10.86 24.00 8.32
C SER A 78 -11.21 23.13 7.13
N THR A 79 -11.72 23.77 6.08
CA THR A 79 -11.92 23.13 4.76
C THR A 79 -10.76 23.50 3.85
N TRP A 80 -10.11 22.48 3.31
CA TRP A 80 -8.98 22.60 2.41
C TRP A 80 -9.22 21.82 1.11
N GLY A 81 -9.78 22.49 0.12
CA GLY A 81 -10.35 21.85 -1.07
C GLY A 81 -11.55 20.99 -0.66
N GLU A 82 -11.51 19.72 -1.01
CA GLU A 82 -12.57 18.73 -0.74
C GLU A 82 -12.50 18.16 0.70
N LEU A 83 -11.43 18.46 1.44
CA LEU A 83 -11.20 17.92 2.78
C LEU A 83 -11.58 18.94 3.86
N THR A 84 -12.44 18.53 4.78
CA THR A 84 -12.66 19.24 6.06
C THR A 84 -11.97 18.46 7.18
N PHE A 85 -11.17 19.13 8.00
CA PHE A 85 -10.43 18.51 9.10
C PHE A 85 -10.30 19.47 10.30
N SER A 86 -10.01 18.91 11.47
CA SER A 86 -9.85 19.61 12.73
C SER A 86 -8.58 19.17 13.47
N ASP A 87 -8.19 19.89 14.49
CA ASP A 87 -7.02 19.57 15.32
C ASP A 87 -7.19 18.32 16.18
N ASP A 88 -8.42 17.88 16.46
CA ASP A 88 -8.74 16.67 17.22
C ASP A 88 -8.79 15.39 16.36
N ALA A 89 -8.52 15.49 15.06
CA ALA A 89 -8.56 14.36 14.15
C ALA A 89 -7.62 13.22 14.60
N GLU A 90 -8.13 11.99 14.71
CA GLU A 90 -7.35 10.78 14.94
C GLU A 90 -6.96 10.08 13.63
N SER A 91 -7.71 10.31 12.56
CA SER A 91 -7.45 9.77 11.22
C SER A 91 -7.81 10.76 10.14
N LEU A 92 -7.06 10.75 9.03
CA LEU A 92 -7.33 11.61 7.87
C LEU A 92 -7.20 10.84 6.58
N ASP A 93 -8.21 10.93 5.74
CA ASP A 93 -8.19 10.47 4.35
C ASP A 93 -7.92 11.66 3.42
N LEU A 94 -6.70 11.72 2.90
CA LEU A 94 -6.26 12.77 1.97
C LEU A 94 -6.48 12.40 0.50
N THR A 95 -7.03 11.20 0.22
CA THR A 95 -7.19 10.70 -1.16
C THR A 95 -8.27 11.45 -1.94
N ALA A 96 -9.25 12.04 -1.24
CA ALA A 96 -10.31 12.85 -1.85
C ALA A 96 -9.79 14.14 -2.50
N ARG A 97 -8.57 14.58 -2.17
CA ARG A 97 -8.01 15.85 -2.68
C ARG A 97 -7.48 15.70 -4.10
N GLU A 98 -8.10 16.39 -5.06
CA GLU A 98 -7.65 16.37 -6.47
C GLU A 98 -6.21 16.87 -6.65
N ALA A 99 -5.82 17.91 -5.92
CA ALA A 99 -4.49 18.50 -6.00
C ALA A 99 -3.36 17.68 -5.33
N GLY A 100 -3.72 16.60 -4.63
CA GLY A 100 -2.78 15.82 -3.82
C GLY A 100 -2.28 16.57 -2.58
N THR A 101 -1.28 16.03 -1.90
CA THR A 101 -0.73 16.56 -0.65
C THR A 101 0.79 16.55 -0.70
N THR A 102 1.41 17.72 -0.52
CA THR A 102 2.87 17.84 -0.45
C THR A 102 3.39 17.40 0.91
N ILE A 103 4.68 17.04 0.98
CA ILE A 103 5.31 16.68 2.26
C ILE A 103 5.23 17.81 3.31
N LYS A 104 5.31 19.07 2.86
CA LYS A 104 5.17 20.25 3.76
C LYS A 104 3.77 20.36 4.36
N GLU A 105 2.75 20.04 3.57
CA GLU A 105 1.36 20.04 4.04
C GLU A 105 1.12 18.87 4.99
N LEU A 106 1.66 17.68 4.66
CA LEU A 106 1.58 16.50 5.52
C LEU A 106 2.28 16.72 6.87
N GLU A 107 3.49 17.31 6.88
CA GLU A 107 4.16 17.69 8.13
C GLU A 107 3.39 18.74 8.94
N ALA A 108 2.71 19.67 8.26
CA ALA A 108 1.88 20.66 8.95
C ALA A 108 0.66 20.00 9.61
N ILE A 109 0.00 19.07 8.93
CA ILE A 109 -1.11 18.28 9.48
C ILE A 109 -0.67 17.55 10.75
N VAL A 110 0.42 16.78 10.69
CA VAL A 110 0.91 16.01 11.84
C VAL A 110 1.22 16.92 13.05
N LYS A 111 1.72 18.14 12.81
CA LYS A 111 2.00 19.12 13.89
C LYS A 111 0.75 19.81 14.44
N LEU A 112 -0.32 19.84 13.67
CA LEU A 112 -1.58 20.49 14.05
C LEU A 112 -2.55 19.55 14.74
N CYS A 113 -2.48 18.24 14.44
CA CYS A 113 -3.40 17.22 14.92
C CYS A 113 -2.65 16.26 15.88
N PRO A 114 -2.56 16.61 17.18
CA PRO A 114 -1.75 15.84 18.14
C PRO A 114 -2.26 14.43 18.42
N ASN A 115 -3.55 14.17 18.13
CA ASN A 115 -4.19 12.86 18.33
C ASN A 115 -4.10 11.95 17.10
N LEU A 116 -3.45 12.39 16.03
CA LEU A 116 -3.42 11.70 14.73
C LEU A 116 -2.66 10.38 14.84
N LYS A 117 -3.30 9.29 14.41
CA LYS A 117 -2.77 7.92 14.41
C LYS A 117 -2.66 7.34 13.00
N TYR A 118 -3.49 7.83 12.08
CA TYR A 118 -3.58 7.29 10.73
C TYR A 118 -3.75 8.38 9.69
N VAL A 119 -3.03 8.26 8.58
CA VAL A 119 -3.16 9.14 7.41
C VAL A 119 -3.14 8.30 6.13
N ASP A 120 -4.21 8.38 5.36
CA ASP A 120 -4.22 7.86 3.99
C ASP A 120 -3.80 8.96 3.02
N ASN A 121 -2.58 8.89 2.51
CA ASN A 121 -2.03 9.77 1.48
C ASN A 121 -1.73 8.99 0.19
N SER A 122 -2.50 7.95 -0.11
CA SER A 122 -2.30 7.07 -1.27
C SER A 122 -2.88 7.62 -2.58
N HIS A 123 -2.93 8.95 -2.73
CA HIS A 123 -3.37 9.62 -3.94
C HIS A 123 -2.29 9.61 -5.04
N LYS A 124 -2.70 9.80 -6.30
CA LYS A 124 -1.80 9.85 -7.47
C LYS A 124 -0.71 10.94 -7.41
N TYR A 125 -0.96 12.05 -6.73
CA TYR A 125 0.01 13.10 -6.45
C TYR A 125 0.53 12.95 -5.02
N PHE A 126 1.72 12.40 -4.85
CA PHE A 126 2.26 11.95 -3.58
C PHE A 126 3.72 12.40 -3.40
N PRO A 127 4.20 12.52 -2.16
CA PRO A 127 5.61 12.74 -1.87
C PRO A 127 6.50 11.59 -2.39
N SER A 128 7.76 11.87 -2.62
CA SER A 128 8.75 10.83 -2.99
C SER A 128 8.96 9.83 -1.87
N ASN A 129 9.48 8.63 -2.20
CA ASN A 129 9.81 7.61 -1.21
C ASN A 129 10.68 8.18 -0.07
N ASN A 130 11.72 8.98 -0.41
CA ASN A 130 12.63 9.53 0.59
C ASN A 130 11.94 10.52 1.54
N GLU A 131 11.01 11.32 1.04
CA GLU A 131 10.20 12.22 1.86
C GLU A 131 9.28 11.44 2.79
N MET A 132 8.63 10.37 2.29
CA MET A 132 7.80 9.48 3.11
C MET A 132 8.63 8.75 4.18
N PHE A 133 9.80 8.21 3.84
CA PHE A 133 10.70 7.59 4.83
C PHE A 133 11.12 8.57 5.92
N SER A 134 11.37 9.82 5.56
CA SER A 134 11.74 10.87 6.51
C SER A 134 10.62 11.19 7.50
N ILE A 135 9.37 11.32 7.00
CA ILE A 135 8.23 11.63 7.87
C ILE A 135 7.85 10.45 8.75
N MET A 136 7.84 9.23 8.21
CA MET A 136 7.57 8.00 8.97
C MET A 136 8.59 7.78 10.08
N LYS A 137 9.89 8.04 9.81
CA LYS A 137 10.94 7.97 10.84
C LYS A 137 10.74 9.01 11.93
N LYS A 138 10.25 10.19 11.58
CA LYS A 138 10.05 11.31 12.51
C LYS A 138 8.81 11.13 13.38
N TYR A 139 7.79 10.43 12.87
CA TYR A 139 6.51 10.22 13.53
C TYR A 139 6.14 8.72 13.50
N PRO A 140 6.86 7.88 14.26
CA PRO A 140 6.76 6.43 14.19
C PRO A 140 5.41 5.88 14.72
N ASP A 141 4.68 6.68 15.51
CA ASP A 141 3.38 6.31 16.09
C ASP A 141 2.21 6.58 15.14
N ILE A 142 2.48 7.20 13.97
CA ILE A 142 1.46 7.47 12.95
C ILE A 142 1.63 6.48 11.79
N HIS A 143 0.56 5.76 11.48
CA HIS A 143 0.52 4.92 10.28
C HIS A 143 0.19 5.77 9.06
N PHE A 144 1.00 5.63 7.99
CA PHE A 144 0.79 6.31 6.71
C PHE A 144 0.55 5.28 5.61
N ASP A 145 -0.59 5.40 4.92
CA ASP A 145 -0.74 4.78 3.61
C ASP A 145 -0.33 5.76 2.52
N TRP A 146 0.38 5.24 1.52
CA TRP A 146 0.97 6.08 0.46
C TRP A 146 1.27 5.27 -0.80
N GLN A 147 1.69 5.95 -1.87
CA GLN A 147 2.13 5.31 -3.12
C GLN A 147 3.63 5.07 -3.10
N VAL A 148 4.04 3.82 -3.06
CA VAL A 148 5.44 3.40 -3.17
C VAL A 148 5.86 3.48 -4.63
N LYS A 149 6.88 4.27 -4.95
CA LYS A 149 7.46 4.32 -6.29
C LYS A 149 8.44 3.17 -6.46
N LEU A 150 8.19 2.31 -7.46
CA LEU A 150 9.07 1.22 -7.87
C LEU A 150 9.79 1.58 -9.17
N GLY A 151 11.12 1.57 -9.15
CA GLY A 151 11.92 1.97 -10.31
C GLY A 151 11.62 3.41 -10.76
N SER A 152 11.57 3.62 -12.08
CA SER A 152 11.34 4.95 -12.67
C SER A 152 9.87 5.27 -12.92
N ALA A 153 9.02 4.26 -13.18
CA ALA A 153 7.70 4.46 -13.76
C ALA A 153 6.54 3.88 -12.96
N TYR A 154 6.77 2.90 -12.09
CA TYR A 154 5.70 2.18 -11.43
C TYR A 154 5.41 2.75 -10.04
N HIS A 155 4.15 2.61 -9.64
CA HIS A 155 3.69 2.99 -8.31
C HIS A 155 2.71 1.93 -7.79
N VAL A 156 2.79 1.63 -6.50
CA VAL A 156 1.90 0.70 -5.81
C VAL A 156 1.47 1.29 -4.48
N SER A 157 0.18 1.28 -4.19
CA SER A 157 -0.32 1.70 -2.89
C SER A 157 0.10 0.71 -1.80
N THR A 158 0.45 1.20 -0.62
CA THR A 158 0.70 0.34 0.56
C THR A 158 -0.53 -0.50 0.94
N LYS A 159 -1.72 -0.07 0.52
CA LYS A 159 -3.00 -0.78 0.73
C LYS A 159 -3.32 -1.80 -0.37
N ALA A 160 -2.53 -1.81 -1.46
CA ALA A 160 -2.85 -2.63 -2.63
C ALA A 160 -2.87 -4.12 -2.29
N THR A 161 -3.85 -4.81 -2.82
CA THR A 161 -3.90 -6.28 -2.81
C THR A 161 -3.43 -6.88 -4.12
N THR A 162 -3.33 -6.05 -5.18
CA THR A 162 -2.79 -6.46 -6.49
C THR A 162 -1.82 -5.42 -7.04
N PHE A 163 -0.79 -5.88 -7.76
CA PHE A 163 0.10 -5.02 -8.53
C PHE A 163 0.51 -5.72 -9.82
N SER A 164 0.44 -5.01 -10.96
CA SER A 164 0.88 -5.51 -12.26
C SER A 164 1.67 -4.46 -13.02
N THR A 165 2.74 -4.88 -13.69
CA THR A 165 3.53 -4.06 -14.60
C THR A 165 3.01 -4.09 -16.03
N MET A 166 2.07 -4.97 -16.36
CA MET A 166 1.57 -5.20 -17.73
C MET A 166 0.75 -4.06 -18.31
N ASN A 167 0.07 -3.28 -17.48
CA ASN A 167 -0.83 -2.21 -17.92
C ASN A 167 -0.12 -0.84 -18.01
N HIS A 168 1.21 -0.80 -17.91
CA HIS A 168 1.94 0.46 -17.98
C HIS A 168 2.17 0.90 -19.42
N VAL A 169 1.93 2.18 -19.71
CA VAL A 169 2.08 2.76 -21.06
C VAL A 169 3.56 2.77 -21.49
N ASP A 170 4.49 2.92 -20.53
CA ASP A 170 5.92 2.90 -20.80
C ASP A 170 6.50 1.49 -20.72
N THR A 171 6.61 0.83 -21.86
CA THR A 171 7.22 -0.51 -21.98
C THR A 171 8.75 -0.49 -21.89
N THR A 172 9.39 0.68 -21.84
CA THR A 172 10.85 0.81 -21.74
C THR A 172 11.37 0.72 -20.32
N SER A 173 10.55 1.05 -19.33
CA SER A 173 10.90 0.95 -17.93
C SER A 173 10.82 -0.50 -17.45
N LYS A 174 11.96 -1.05 -17.03
CA LYS A 174 12.10 -2.42 -16.55
C LYS A 174 12.47 -2.42 -15.06
N LEU A 175 11.65 -3.07 -14.22
CA LEU A 175 11.98 -3.31 -12.81
C LEU A 175 13.14 -4.30 -12.69
N ARG A 176 13.98 -4.09 -11.69
CA ARG A 176 15.05 -4.97 -11.26
C ARG A 176 14.76 -5.46 -9.84
N SER A 177 15.41 -6.52 -9.42
CA SER A 177 15.22 -7.09 -8.07
C SER A 177 15.33 -6.05 -6.95
N LYS A 178 16.32 -5.13 -7.03
CA LYS A 178 16.49 -4.04 -6.05
C LYS A 178 15.32 -3.07 -5.95
N ASP A 179 14.56 -2.88 -7.03
CA ASP A 179 13.40 -1.98 -7.02
C ASP A 179 12.24 -2.59 -6.24
N LEU A 180 12.22 -3.93 -6.13
CA LEU A 180 11.18 -4.72 -5.46
C LEU A 180 11.38 -4.85 -3.94
N GLU A 181 12.54 -4.48 -3.40
CA GLU A 181 12.76 -4.42 -1.94
C GLU A 181 11.78 -3.48 -1.23
N LEU A 182 11.23 -2.52 -1.97
CA LEU A 182 10.24 -1.58 -1.48
C LEU A 182 8.85 -2.18 -1.29
N LEU A 183 8.61 -3.40 -1.80
CA LEU A 183 7.37 -4.14 -1.54
C LEU A 183 7.18 -4.48 -0.05
N LYS A 184 8.22 -4.35 0.77
CA LYS A 184 8.11 -4.42 2.24
C LYS A 184 7.11 -3.43 2.85
N TYR A 185 6.75 -2.38 2.11
CA TYR A 185 5.71 -1.43 2.49
C TYR A 185 4.31 -1.81 1.97
N CYS A 186 4.19 -2.92 1.24
CA CYS A 186 2.94 -3.39 0.63
C CYS A 186 2.56 -4.80 1.12
N PRO A 187 2.37 -5.01 2.44
CA PRO A 187 2.20 -6.34 3.03
C PRO A 187 0.91 -7.05 2.64
N ASN A 188 -0.05 -6.33 2.06
CA ASN A 188 -1.37 -6.84 1.73
C ASN A 188 -1.46 -7.47 0.32
N LEU A 189 -0.35 -7.50 -0.43
CA LEU A 189 -0.35 -8.05 -1.78
C LEU A 189 -0.72 -9.53 -1.79
N LYS A 190 -1.70 -9.85 -2.62
CA LYS A 190 -2.22 -11.20 -2.91
C LYS A 190 -1.91 -11.63 -4.35
N ALA A 191 -1.86 -10.67 -5.27
CA ALA A 191 -1.53 -10.94 -6.66
C ALA A 191 -0.45 -9.98 -7.16
N LEU A 192 0.59 -10.55 -7.78
CA LEU A 192 1.76 -9.83 -8.26
C LEU A 192 2.12 -10.26 -9.67
N ASP A 193 2.10 -9.33 -10.62
CA ASP A 193 2.54 -9.55 -12.00
C ASP A 193 3.72 -8.65 -12.34
N LEU A 194 4.87 -9.26 -12.49
CA LEU A 194 6.16 -8.68 -12.85
C LEU A 194 6.65 -9.21 -14.19
N GLY A 195 5.76 -9.66 -15.06
CA GLY A 195 6.12 -10.17 -16.39
C GLY A 195 6.90 -9.16 -17.20
N HIS A 196 7.81 -9.64 -18.07
CA HIS A 196 8.60 -8.84 -19.02
C HIS A 196 9.51 -7.77 -18.37
N ASN A 197 10.12 -8.06 -17.23
CA ASN A 197 11.03 -7.18 -16.51
C ASN A 197 12.50 -7.66 -16.54
N ASN A 198 13.33 -7.16 -15.66
CA ASN A 198 14.73 -7.55 -15.47
C ASN A 198 14.98 -8.10 -14.05
N VAL A 199 14.02 -8.83 -13.51
CA VAL A 199 14.11 -9.45 -12.19
C VAL A 199 15.02 -10.68 -12.28
N ALA A 200 16.02 -10.78 -11.40
CA ALA A 200 16.96 -11.89 -11.33
C ALA A 200 16.94 -12.61 -9.97
N SER A 201 16.60 -11.91 -8.87
CA SER A 201 16.42 -12.48 -7.53
C SER A 201 14.97 -12.30 -7.08
N LEU A 202 14.46 -13.29 -6.36
CA LEU A 202 13.13 -13.32 -5.74
C LEU A 202 13.15 -13.04 -4.23
N ASP A 203 14.24 -12.50 -3.68
CA ASP A 203 14.39 -12.22 -2.24
C ASP A 203 13.29 -11.31 -1.68
N PHE A 204 12.69 -10.46 -2.54
CA PHE A 204 11.58 -9.60 -2.16
C PHE A 204 10.32 -10.35 -1.76
N LEU A 205 10.16 -11.64 -2.15
CA LEU A 205 9.00 -12.45 -1.77
C LEU A 205 8.87 -12.63 -0.25
N GLN A 206 9.96 -12.49 0.51
CA GLN A 206 9.90 -12.45 1.97
C GLN A 206 8.96 -11.36 2.54
N TYR A 207 8.70 -10.32 1.77
CA TYR A 207 7.82 -9.21 2.15
C TYR A 207 6.38 -9.40 1.70
N THR A 208 6.12 -10.41 0.87
CA THR A 208 4.79 -10.69 0.30
C THR A 208 4.37 -12.15 0.51
N PRO A 209 4.39 -12.65 1.77
CA PRO A 209 4.19 -14.09 2.07
C PRO A 209 2.78 -14.60 1.76
N ASN A 210 1.83 -13.68 1.59
CA ASN A 210 0.41 -14.00 1.37
C ASN A 210 0.01 -14.01 -0.11
N LEU A 211 0.98 -14.11 -1.03
CA LEU A 211 0.68 -14.18 -2.46
C LEU A 211 -0.09 -15.46 -2.81
N GLU A 212 -1.16 -15.27 -3.55
CA GLU A 212 -2.01 -16.31 -4.14
C GLU A 212 -1.77 -16.41 -5.65
N LEU A 213 -1.30 -15.33 -6.29
CA LEU A 213 -0.91 -15.30 -7.68
C LEU A 213 0.45 -14.61 -7.86
N LEU A 214 1.34 -15.27 -8.62
CA LEU A 214 2.64 -14.72 -9.01
C LEU A 214 2.92 -14.94 -10.50
N ILE A 215 3.14 -13.86 -11.23
CA ILE A 215 3.62 -13.88 -12.62
C ILE A 215 4.99 -13.18 -12.66
N ILE A 216 6.03 -13.95 -12.98
CA ILE A 216 7.41 -13.47 -13.19
C ILE A 216 7.95 -13.94 -14.55
N ALA A 217 7.06 -14.11 -15.50
CA ALA A 217 7.36 -14.56 -16.86
C ALA A 217 8.31 -13.59 -17.58
N ASP A 218 9.18 -14.13 -18.47
CA ASP A 218 10.13 -13.36 -19.30
C ASP A 218 10.98 -12.39 -18.45
N ASN A 219 11.75 -12.99 -17.52
CA ASN A 219 12.68 -12.32 -16.64
C ASN A 219 14.07 -12.99 -16.70
N LYS A 220 14.90 -12.84 -15.67
CA LYS A 220 16.27 -13.40 -15.60
C LYS A 220 16.45 -14.27 -14.35
N VAL A 221 15.36 -14.87 -13.88
CA VAL A 221 15.36 -15.69 -12.67
C VAL A 221 16.05 -17.03 -12.97
N THR A 222 16.93 -17.45 -12.06
CA THR A 222 17.60 -18.76 -12.09
C THR A 222 17.28 -19.57 -10.83
N ASP A 223 17.05 -18.91 -9.71
CA ASP A 223 16.76 -19.52 -8.41
C ASP A 223 15.35 -19.12 -7.95
N ILE A 224 14.52 -20.13 -7.69
CA ILE A 224 13.15 -19.98 -7.22
C ILE A 224 12.96 -20.48 -5.77
N SER A 225 14.03 -20.67 -5.01
CA SER A 225 13.97 -21.15 -3.62
C SER A 225 13.03 -20.33 -2.74
N ALA A 226 12.99 -19.00 -2.96
CA ALA A 226 12.10 -18.10 -2.24
C ALA A 226 10.59 -18.38 -2.47
N ILE A 227 10.20 -19.08 -3.55
CA ILE A 227 8.80 -19.44 -3.81
C ILE A 227 8.30 -20.46 -2.79
N SER A 228 9.15 -21.32 -2.23
CA SER A 228 8.77 -22.35 -1.25
C SER A 228 8.08 -21.81 0.00
N GLN A 229 8.23 -20.51 0.32
CA GLN A 229 7.56 -19.86 1.45
C GLN A 229 6.12 -19.43 1.15
N LEU A 230 5.71 -19.38 -0.13
CA LEU A 230 4.40 -18.91 -0.57
C LEU A 230 3.35 -20.04 -0.44
N LYS A 231 2.88 -20.30 0.78
CA LYS A 231 2.00 -21.45 1.08
C LYS A 231 0.59 -21.33 0.50
N HIS A 232 0.17 -20.11 0.15
CA HIS A 232 -1.16 -19.83 -0.44
C HIS A 232 -1.11 -19.64 -1.96
N LEU A 233 0.02 -19.94 -2.59
CA LEU A 233 0.18 -19.74 -4.03
C LEU A 233 -0.68 -20.72 -4.83
N GLN A 234 -1.62 -20.18 -5.60
CA GLN A 234 -2.57 -20.95 -6.42
C GLN A 234 -2.29 -20.82 -7.93
N TYR A 235 -1.64 -19.74 -8.35
CA TYR A 235 -1.36 -19.48 -9.75
C TYR A 235 0.08 -19.00 -9.93
N LEU A 236 0.86 -19.68 -10.78
CA LEU A 236 2.25 -19.35 -11.03
C LEU A 236 2.62 -19.39 -12.51
N GLU A 237 3.12 -18.26 -13.04
CA GLU A 237 3.79 -18.20 -14.33
C GLU A 237 5.26 -17.83 -14.15
N ILE A 238 6.16 -18.79 -14.47
CA ILE A 238 7.63 -18.59 -14.43
C ILE A 238 8.27 -18.82 -15.80
N PHE A 239 7.45 -18.85 -16.84
CA PHE A 239 7.93 -19.16 -18.18
C PHE A 239 9.00 -18.17 -18.70
N LYS A 240 9.85 -18.66 -19.59
CA LYS A 240 10.94 -17.87 -20.22
C LYS A 240 11.87 -17.24 -19.16
N ASN A 241 12.37 -18.10 -18.27
CA ASN A 241 13.43 -17.83 -17.30
C ASN A 241 14.50 -18.95 -17.39
N HIS A 242 15.61 -18.79 -16.67
CA HIS A 242 16.73 -19.75 -16.71
C HIS A 242 16.70 -20.71 -15.50
N ILE A 243 15.52 -21.17 -15.13
CA ILE A 243 15.28 -22.03 -13.97
C ILE A 243 15.61 -23.48 -14.35
N THR A 244 16.47 -24.12 -13.57
CA THR A 244 16.87 -25.52 -13.75
C THR A 244 16.32 -26.45 -12.68
N ASP A 245 16.04 -25.95 -11.50
CA ASP A 245 15.54 -26.72 -10.36
C ASP A 245 14.11 -26.26 -10.01
N LEU A 246 13.17 -27.20 -10.07
CA LEU A 246 11.76 -27.02 -9.72
C LEU A 246 11.45 -27.49 -8.28
N SER A 247 12.43 -28.02 -7.53
CA SER A 247 12.21 -28.58 -6.20
C SER A 247 11.53 -27.62 -5.19
N PRO A 248 11.76 -26.30 -5.23
CA PRO A 248 11.05 -25.39 -4.34
C PRO A 248 9.53 -25.36 -4.53
N LEU A 249 9.01 -25.76 -5.70
CA LEU A 249 7.58 -25.80 -5.99
C LEU A 249 6.85 -26.92 -5.25
N ALA A 250 7.54 -27.97 -4.81
CA ALA A 250 6.95 -29.05 -4.02
C ALA A 250 6.26 -28.57 -2.73
N GLU A 251 6.66 -27.39 -2.23
CA GLU A 251 6.11 -26.75 -1.04
C GLU A 251 4.83 -25.94 -1.31
N CYS A 252 4.47 -25.70 -2.58
CA CYS A 252 3.32 -24.89 -3.00
C CYS A 252 2.07 -25.76 -3.17
N THR A 253 1.59 -26.39 -2.09
CA THR A 253 0.55 -27.43 -2.14
C THR A 253 -0.85 -26.91 -2.53
N GLU A 254 -1.09 -25.61 -2.50
CA GLU A 254 -2.33 -24.99 -2.96
C GLU A 254 -2.33 -24.64 -4.46
N LEU A 255 -1.23 -24.95 -5.17
CA LEU A 255 -1.07 -24.57 -6.57
C LEU A 255 -2.08 -25.29 -7.48
N LEU A 256 -2.83 -24.50 -8.26
CA LEU A 256 -3.84 -24.93 -9.22
C LEU A 256 -3.30 -24.89 -10.67
N ASP A 257 -2.59 -23.82 -11.00
CA ASP A 257 -2.08 -23.53 -12.34
C ASP A 257 -0.59 -23.23 -12.32
N LEU A 258 0.16 -23.93 -13.15
CA LEU A 258 1.60 -23.75 -13.29
C LEU A 258 2.02 -23.63 -14.76
N ASN A 259 2.70 -22.55 -15.12
CA ASN A 259 3.31 -22.40 -16.44
C ASN A 259 4.83 -22.30 -16.31
N ILE A 260 5.50 -23.36 -16.76
CA ILE A 260 6.97 -23.52 -16.80
C ILE A 260 7.51 -23.53 -18.24
N THR A 261 6.72 -23.06 -19.19
CA THR A 261 7.13 -23.01 -20.60
C THR A 261 8.49 -22.32 -20.73
N TRP A 262 9.38 -22.91 -21.52
CA TRP A 262 10.68 -22.32 -21.82
C TRP A 262 11.60 -22.08 -20.61
N VAL A 263 11.53 -22.97 -19.62
CA VAL A 263 12.54 -23.05 -18.55
C VAL A 263 13.59 -24.12 -18.89
N ASP A 264 14.68 -24.14 -18.14
CA ASP A 264 15.83 -25.03 -18.38
C ASP A 264 15.79 -26.30 -17.50
N ALA A 265 14.65 -26.64 -16.90
CA ALA A 265 14.47 -27.79 -16.04
C ALA A 265 14.62 -29.11 -16.80
N THR A 266 15.09 -30.15 -16.08
CA THR A 266 15.34 -31.52 -16.61
C THR A 266 14.53 -32.59 -15.90
N ALA A 267 13.75 -32.25 -14.87
CA ALA A 267 12.91 -33.17 -14.11
C ALA A 267 11.58 -32.52 -13.72
N LEU A 268 10.50 -33.27 -13.77
CA LEU A 268 9.16 -32.93 -13.29
C LEU A 268 8.82 -33.59 -11.96
N SER A 269 9.66 -34.50 -11.45
CA SER A 269 9.43 -35.18 -10.18
C SER A 269 9.16 -34.28 -8.97
N PRO A 270 9.69 -33.03 -8.88
CA PRO A 270 9.26 -32.10 -7.83
C PRO A 270 7.78 -31.76 -7.84
N LEU A 271 7.09 -31.92 -8.96
CA LEU A 271 5.67 -31.60 -9.13
C LEU A 271 4.75 -32.78 -8.84
N ASP A 272 5.30 -34.00 -8.62
CA ASP A 272 4.51 -35.22 -8.46
C ASP A 272 3.56 -35.22 -7.26
N ASN A 273 3.87 -34.44 -6.22
CA ASN A 273 3.08 -34.37 -4.99
C ASN A 273 2.30 -33.07 -4.82
N LEU A 274 1.97 -32.37 -5.90
CA LEU A 274 1.11 -31.19 -5.87
C LEU A 274 -0.37 -31.62 -5.93
N PRO A 275 -1.09 -31.69 -4.78
CA PRO A 275 -2.39 -32.38 -4.69
C PRO A 275 -3.51 -31.62 -5.40
N ASN A 276 -3.35 -30.32 -5.60
CA ASN A 276 -4.37 -29.44 -6.14
C ASN A 276 -4.06 -29.01 -7.58
N LEU A 277 -2.93 -29.43 -8.16
CA LEU A 277 -2.53 -29.00 -9.50
C LEU A 277 -3.53 -29.50 -10.55
N GLN A 278 -4.11 -28.57 -11.30
CA GLN A 278 -5.11 -28.83 -12.33
C GLN A 278 -4.56 -28.62 -13.74
N ARG A 279 -3.64 -27.66 -13.91
CA ARG A 279 -3.07 -27.33 -15.21
C ARG A 279 -1.56 -27.12 -15.14
N LEU A 280 -0.84 -27.73 -16.09
CA LEU A 280 0.61 -27.58 -16.25
C LEU A 280 0.96 -27.33 -17.71
N TRP A 281 1.47 -26.15 -18.02
CA TRP A 281 2.03 -25.80 -19.33
C TRP A 281 3.55 -25.84 -19.27
N GLY A 282 4.13 -26.71 -20.08
CA GLY A 282 5.57 -26.94 -20.19
C GLY A 282 6.04 -26.94 -21.63
N ASN A 283 5.57 -26.00 -22.45
CA ASN A 283 6.01 -25.91 -23.84
C ASN A 283 7.48 -25.50 -23.95
N MET A 284 8.16 -25.90 -25.05
CA MET A 284 9.54 -25.51 -25.31
C MET A 284 10.56 -25.93 -24.22
N LEU A 285 10.29 -26.97 -23.44
CA LEU A 285 11.22 -27.55 -22.45
C LEU A 285 12.33 -28.34 -23.14
N ARG A 286 13.25 -27.66 -23.80
CA ARG A 286 14.26 -28.28 -24.68
C ARG A 286 15.27 -29.17 -23.97
N LYS A 287 15.42 -29.00 -22.64
CA LYS A 287 16.35 -29.80 -21.82
C LYS A 287 15.65 -30.94 -21.09
N MET A 288 14.31 -30.99 -21.13
CA MET A 288 13.51 -32.02 -20.47
C MET A 288 13.54 -33.31 -21.32
N PRO A 289 13.90 -34.45 -20.73
CA PRO A 289 13.80 -35.74 -21.42
C PRO A 289 12.35 -36.10 -21.78
N GLU A 290 12.13 -36.66 -22.96
CA GLU A 290 10.78 -37.07 -23.41
C GLU A 290 10.18 -38.16 -22.49
N GLU A 291 11.01 -39.07 -21.97
CA GLU A 291 10.60 -40.05 -21.01
C GLU A 291 10.10 -39.48 -19.70
N GLU A 292 10.65 -38.34 -19.26
CA GLU A 292 10.21 -37.68 -18.06
C GLU A 292 8.86 -36.98 -18.28
N ILE A 293 8.65 -36.36 -19.44
CA ILE A 293 7.34 -35.79 -19.82
C ILE A 293 6.31 -36.92 -19.86
N LYS A 294 6.63 -38.02 -20.53
CA LYS A 294 5.74 -39.18 -20.62
C LYS A 294 5.43 -39.77 -19.25
N ARG A 295 6.44 -39.96 -18.39
CA ARG A 295 6.28 -40.41 -17.01
C ARG A 295 5.26 -39.55 -16.26
N TYR A 296 5.46 -38.22 -16.32
CA TYR A 296 4.59 -37.28 -15.62
C TYR A 296 3.15 -37.36 -16.13
N VAL A 297 2.93 -37.31 -17.43
CA VAL A 297 1.59 -37.37 -18.05
C VAL A 297 0.88 -38.70 -17.68
N ASP A 298 1.59 -39.83 -17.76
CA ASP A 298 1.02 -41.15 -17.45
C ASP A 298 0.63 -41.26 -15.95
N SER A 299 1.38 -40.61 -15.06
CA SER A 299 1.14 -40.66 -13.60
C SER A 299 0.15 -39.64 -13.11
N HIS A 300 -0.17 -38.61 -13.91
CA HIS A 300 -1.08 -37.50 -13.52
C HIS A 300 -2.24 -37.28 -14.52
N PRO A 301 -3.10 -38.31 -14.73
CA PRO A 301 -4.13 -38.26 -15.76
C PRO A 301 -5.22 -37.20 -15.52
N ASN A 302 -5.31 -36.63 -14.31
CA ASN A 302 -6.26 -35.60 -13.95
C ASN A 302 -5.72 -34.18 -14.12
N VAL A 303 -4.43 -34.01 -14.42
CA VAL A 303 -3.82 -32.70 -14.69
C VAL A 303 -3.94 -32.40 -16.17
N SER A 304 -4.51 -31.27 -16.54
CA SER A 304 -4.48 -30.78 -17.92
C SER A 304 -3.07 -30.31 -18.26
N VAL A 305 -2.45 -30.93 -19.24
CA VAL A 305 -1.05 -30.65 -19.59
C VAL A 305 -0.92 -30.19 -21.04
N ASP A 306 0.05 -29.30 -21.29
CA ASP A 306 0.50 -28.96 -22.64
C ASP A 306 2.04 -28.91 -22.70
N PHE A 307 2.63 -29.86 -23.48
CA PHE A 307 4.06 -30.03 -23.66
C PHE A 307 4.38 -30.11 -25.14
N GLN A 308 4.49 -28.96 -25.83
CA GLN A 308 4.79 -28.89 -27.25
C GLN A 308 6.09 -28.13 -27.51
N LEU A 309 6.84 -28.52 -28.51
CA LEU A 309 8.12 -27.91 -28.86
C LEU A 309 8.00 -26.67 -29.78
N SER A 310 6.81 -26.33 -30.22
CA SER A 310 6.59 -25.31 -31.25
C SER A 310 5.64 -24.19 -30.84
N HIS A 311 5.12 -24.20 -29.61
CA HIS A 311 4.07 -23.28 -29.21
C HIS A 311 4.57 -22.18 -28.28
N ALA A 312 3.84 -21.06 -28.26
CA ALA A 312 4.08 -19.97 -27.36
C ALA A 312 3.57 -20.30 -25.94
N ALA A 313 4.10 -19.66 -24.93
CA ALA A 313 3.86 -19.94 -23.52
C ALA A 313 2.40 -19.78 -23.05
N THR A 314 1.54 -19.14 -23.82
CA THR A 314 0.20 -18.72 -23.38
C THR A 314 -0.89 -18.99 -24.41
N VAL A 315 -0.67 -19.96 -25.30
CA VAL A 315 -1.67 -20.42 -26.26
C VAL A 315 -2.32 -21.73 -25.78
N ASP A 316 -3.24 -22.27 -26.57
CA ASP A 316 -3.85 -23.59 -26.42
C ASP A 316 -4.58 -23.79 -25.08
N GLY A 317 -5.39 -22.80 -24.70
CA GLY A 317 -6.24 -22.89 -23.53
C GLY A 317 -5.67 -22.23 -22.26
N TRP A 318 -4.43 -21.74 -22.25
CA TRP A 318 -3.89 -21.07 -21.05
C TRP A 318 -4.65 -19.81 -20.70
N ARG A 319 -4.84 -18.90 -21.70
CA ARG A 319 -5.54 -17.63 -21.52
C ARG A 319 -7.05 -17.70 -21.71
N GLU A 320 -7.58 -18.79 -22.22
CA GLU A 320 -9.00 -19.05 -22.41
C GLU A 320 -9.66 -19.63 -21.15
N HIS A 321 -8.90 -19.90 -20.11
CA HIS A 321 -9.41 -20.39 -18.83
C HIS A 321 -10.01 -19.26 -18.00
N GLU A 322 -11.09 -19.55 -17.26
CA GLU A 322 -11.80 -18.57 -16.43
C GLU A 322 -10.91 -17.82 -15.42
N ARG A 323 -9.90 -18.50 -14.83
CA ARG A 323 -8.95 -17.86 -13.91
C ARG A 323 -8.10 -16.77 -14.57
N TYR A 324 -7.88 -16.83 -15.89
CA TYR A 324 -7.23 -15.76 -16.61
C TYR A 324 -8.08 -14.48 -16.61
N GLU A 325 -9.35 -14.59 -17.01
CA GLU A 325 -10.26 -13.43 -16.99
C GLU A 325 -10.45 -12.89 -15.59
N HIS A 326 -10.49 -13.78 -14.58
CA HIS A 326 -10.63 -13.45 -13.18
C HIS A 326 -9.48 -12.54 -12.70
N TYR A 327 -8.22 -12.98 -12.84
CA TYR A 327 -7.11 -12.16 -12.35
C TYR A 327 -6.89 -10.89 -13.18
N ILE A 328 -7.17 -10.91 -14.49
CA ILE A 328 -7.14 -9.69 -15.31
C ILE A 328 -8.15 -8.65 -14.80
N TRP A 329 -9.33 -9.09 -14.39
CA TRP A 329 -10.31 -8.22 -13.74
C TRP A 329 -9.77 -7.64 -12.44
N CYS A 330 -9.17 -8.47 -11.58
CA CYS A 330 -8.57 -8.06 -10.30
C CYS A 330 -7.46 -7.01 -10.51
N PHE A 331 -6.54 -7.23 -11.45
CA PHE A 331 -5.48 -6.26 -11.77
C PHE A 331 -6.04 -4.93 -12.28
N LYS A 332 -7.07 -4.96 -13.15
CA LYS A 332 -7.72 -3.74 -13.65
C LYS A 332 -8.43 -2.93 -12.56
N ARG A 333 -8.87 -3.58 -11.50
CA ARG A 333 -9.59 -2.98 -10.37
C ARG A 333 -8.71 -2.71 -9.17
N HIS A 334 -7.43 -3.10 -9.22
CA HIS A 334 -6.47 -3.00 -8.12
C HIS A 334 -6.96 -3.69 -6.83
N THR A 335 -7.77 -4.74 -6.97
CA THR A 335 -8.40 -5.47 -5.86
C THR A 335 -8.34 -6.97 -6.14
N TRP A 336 -7.79 -7.74 -5.21
CA TRP A 336 -7.78 -9.19 -5.30
C TRP A 336 -9.10 -9.78 -4.79
N ILE A 337 -9.61 -10.73 -5.53
CA ILE A 337 -10.71 -11.61 -5.16
C ILE A 337 -10.20 -13.04 -5.35
N PRO A 338 -10.30 -13.92 -4.35
CA PRO A 338 -9.89 -15.32 -4.47
C PRO A 338 -10.58 -16.05 -5.62
N PHE A 339 -9.93 -17.06 -6.19
CA PHE A 339 -10.47 -17.78 -7.36
C PHE A 339 -11.75 -18.57 -7.09
N ASP A 340 -12.04 -18.89 -5.84
CA ASP A 340 -13.25 -19.57 -5.39
C ASP A 340 -14.43 -18.61 -5.10
N GLU A 341 -14.16 -17.29 -5.15
CA GLU A 341 -15.18 -16.26 -4.99
C GLU A 341 -15.62 -15.70 -6.35
N PRO A 342 -16.92 -15.45 -6.57
CA PRO A 342 -17.40 -14.89 -7.83
C PRO A 342 -16.98 -13.42 -7.95
N LEU A 343 -16.61 -13.01 -9.17
CA LEU A 343 -16.40 -11.59 -9.45
C LEU A 343 -17.71 -10.80 -9.28
N PRO A 344 -17.67 -9.57 -8.75
CA PRO A 344 -18.84 -8.72 -8.65
C PRO A 344 -19.49 -8.52 -10.02
N THR A 345 -20.80 -8.66 -10.09
CA THR A 345 -21.60 -8.35 -11.28
C THR A 345 -21.41 -6.86 -11.64
N ARG A 346 -21.27 -6.59 -12.94
CA ARG A 346 -21.08 -5.23 -13.47
C ARG A 346 -22.26 -4.31 -13.17
#